data_0913a3bfa8ff2a5dad038295c2baa37a
#
_entry.id   0913a3bfa8ff2a5dad038295c2baa37a
#
_cell.length_a   1.000
_cell.length_b   1.000
_cell.length_c   1.000
_cell.angle_alpha   90.00
_cell.angle_beta   90.00
_cell.angle_gamma   90.00
#
_symmetry.space_group_name_H-M   'P 1'
#
loop_
_entity.id
_entity.type
_entity.pdbx_description
1 polymer ?
#
loop_
_entity_poly.entity_id
_entity_poly.type
_entity_poly.pdbx_seq_one_letter_code
_entity_poly.pdbx_strand_id
1 'polypeptide(L)'
;MRGQKTFQIHLDPELIEEFNASLTAHEHISEQISFVEKAFEKKRYRGVPAWDCMCSCVHRVRDTVGYLNDQVLGRMEHGSAFDFINFINNASVVLDSIDMLARIIGVDLSQEDARSAAFNQTGTNGKGTDKKYFEFLRSLCAVHPVETNRYKDVYHTTDIVTCPYLTWVSGSPLERAWNCDLHAHAFVNEANSWGEDICIRMDQVFSHIKYRYSLLNKIGCALERFQEAKIDEFRNTLVPDRGEGESELSYVERLKEAEAERFGSNNGFVYDFA
;
A
#
# COMPACT_ATOMS: atom_id res chain seq x y z
N MET A 1 31.13 -21.70 16.45
CA MET A 1 30.17 -21.37 15.36
C MET A 1 29.48 -20.07 15.75
N ARG A 2 29.63 -18.98 14.98
CA ARG A 2 28.84 -17.76 15.18
C ARG A 2 27.43 -18.08 14.65
N GLY A 3 26.42 -17.80 15.47
CA GLY A 3 25.03 -18.06 15.09
C GLY A 3 24.66 -17.37 13.77
N GLN A 4 23.92 -18.06 12.95
CA GLN A 4 23.31 -17.49 11.73
C GLN A 4 22.36 -16.37 12.18
N LYS A 5 22.53 -15.16 11.64
CA LYS A 5 21.64 -14.03 11.90
C LYS A 5 20.53 -14.07 10.87
N THR A 6 19.32 -14.25 11.31
CA THR A 6 18.11 -14.24 10.50
C THR A 6 17.24 -13.04 10.83
N PHE A 7 16.41 -12.65 9.90
CA PHE A 7 15.51 -11.50 9.99
C PHE A 7 14.10 -11.92 9.58
N GLN A 8 13.12 -11.44 10.29
CA GLN A 8 11.72 -11.65 9.99
C GLN A 8 10.96 -10.36 10.28
N ILE A 9 10.12 -9.92 9.36
CA ILE A 9 9.21 -8.82 9.59
C ILE A 9 7.98 -9.34 10.31
N HIS A 10 7.35 -8.48 11.08
CA HIS A 10 6.02 -8.74 11.60
C HIS A 10 5.15 -7.53 11.29
N LEU A 11 4.17 -7.73 10.41
CA LEU A 11 3.10 -6.80 10.08
C LEU A 11 1.81 -7.32 10.73
N ASP A 12 1.10 -6.45 11.42
CA ASP A 12 -0.15 -6.83 12.08
C ASP A 12 -1.24 -7.13 11.04
N PRO A 13 -1.71 -8.38 10.90
CA PRO A 13 -2.74 -8.72 9.93
C PRO A 13 -4.12 -8.15 10.30
N GLU A 14 -4.36 -7.82 11.57
CA GLU A 14 -5.64 -7.25 11.99
C GLU A 14 -5.87 -5.88 11.36
N LEU A 15 -4.81 -5.10 11.12
CA LEU A 15 -4.92 -3.78 10.55
C LEU A 15 -5.57 -3.76 9.15
N ILE A 16 -5.26 -4.71 8.29
CA ILE A 16 -5.93 -4.82 6.98
C ILE A 16 -7.34 -5.37 7.10
N GLU A 17 -7.61 -6.24 8.09
CA GLU A 17 -8.95 -6.74 8.34
C GLU A 17 -9.87 -5.63 8.90
N GLU A 18 -9.37 -4.78 9.80
CA GLU A 18 -10.08 -3.60 10.29
C GLU A 18 -10.39 -2.64 9.14
N PHE A 19 -9.42 -2.40 8.26
CA PHE A 19 -9.65 -1.58 7.07
C PHE A 19 -10.70 -2.20 6.14
N ASN A 20 -10.65 -3.51 5.93
CA ASN A 20 -11.65 -4.22 5.14
C ASN A 20 -13.04 -4.15 5.79
N ALA A 21 -13.13 -4.28 7.10
CA ALA A 21 -14.39 -4.11 7.83
C ALA A 21 -14.97 -2.70 7.65
N SER A 22 -14.13 -1.66 7.58
CA SER A 22 -14.57 -0.30 7.28
C SER A 22 -15.16 -0.15 5.87
N LEU A 23 -14.71 -0.94 4.89
CA LEU A 23 -15.30 -0.95 3.53
C LEU A 23 -16.71 -1.54 3.53
N THR A 24 -16.97 -2.51 4.38
CA THR A 24 -18.24 -3.21 4.49
C THR A 24 -19.13 -2.68 5.62
N ALA A 25 -18.67 -1.65 6.34
CA ALA A 25 -19.47 -0.97 7.35
C ALA A 25 -20.74 -0.40 6.71
N HIS A 26 -21.85 -0.50 7.44
CA HIS A 26 -23.19 -0.08 6.97
C HIS A 26 -23.75 -0.93 5.79
N GLU A 27 -23.25 -2.15 5.59
CA GLU A 27 -23.93 -3.12 4.74
C GLU A 27 -25.28 -3.52 5.37
N HIS A 28 -26.32 -3.54 4.55
CA HIS A 28 -27.61 -4.09 4.97
C HIS A 28 -27.59 -5.62 4.83
N ILE A 29 -28.14 -6.31 5.83
CA ILE A 29 -28.10 -7.78 5.94
C ILE A 29 -28.72 -8.51 4.73
N SER A 30 -29.59 -7.84 3.97
CA SER A 30 -30.24 -8.40 2.79
C SER A 30 -29.54 -8.09 1.47
N GLU A 31 -28.40 -7.39 1.49
CA GLU A 31 -27.93 -6.67 0.33
C GLU A 31 -26.57 -7.11 -0.14
N GLN A 32 -26.41 -7.09 -1.44
CA GLN A 32 -25.17 -7.47 -2.12
C GLN A 32 -24.22 -6.28 -2.37
N ILE A 33 -24.66 -5.04 -2.07
CA ILE A 33 -23.91 -3.82 -2.38
C ILE A 33 -23.67 -3.01 -1.09
N SER A 34 -22.40 -2.77 -0.77
CA SER A 34 -22.04 -1.96 0.39
C SER A 34 -22.30 -0.47 0.15
N PHE A 35 -22.51 0.28 1.23
CA PHE A 35 -22.61 1.74 1.17
C PHE A 35 -21.40 2.39 0.50
N VAL A 36 -20.20 1.91 0.77
CA VAL A 36 -18.95 2.40 0.16
C VAL A 36 -18.91 2.05 -1.32
N GLU A 37 -19.30 0.82 -1.71
CA GLU A 37 -19.39 0.41 -3.11
C GLU A 37 -20.30 1.36 -3.88
N LYS A 38 -21.50 1.62 -3.39
CA LYS A 38 -22.44 2.56 -4.02
C LYS A 38 -21.87 3.97 -4.16
N ALA A 39 -21.20 4.47 -3.13
CA ALA A 39 -20.57 5.79 -3.16
C ALA A 39 -19.41 5.88 -4.18
N PHE A 40 -18.72 4.77 -4.44
CA PHE A 40 -17.60 4.69 -5.36
C PHE A 40 -17.97 4.10 -6.74
N GLU A 41 -19.22 3.67 -6.97
CA GLU A 41 -19.70 3.02 -8.21
C GLU A 41 -19.36 3.83 -9.47
N LYS A 42 -19.59 5.15 -9.42
CA LYS A 42 -19.36 6.06 -10.54
C LYS A 42 -17.95 6.62 -10.61
N LYS A 43 -17.16 6.47 -9.55
CA LYS A 43 -15.77 6.94 -9.53
C LYS A 43 -14.88 6.05 -10.40
N ARG A 44 -13.96 6.69 -11.12
CA ARG A 44 -12.96 6.01 -11.95
C ARG A 44 -11.55 6.36 -11.45
N TYR A 45 -10.72 5.35 -11.29
CA TYR A 45 -9.30 5.50 -11.07
C TYR A 45 -8.57 5.09 -12.35
N ARG A 46 -8.01 6.04 -13.07
CA ARG A 46 -7.35 5.82 -14.38
C ARG A 46 -8.24 5.04 -15.38
N GLY A 47 -9.53 5.32 -15.39
CA GLY A 47 -10.50 4.69 -16.29
C GLY A 47 -11.10 3.36 -15.78
N VAL A 48 -10.59 2.79 -14.69
CA VAL A 48 -11.10 1.55 -14.07
C VAL A 48 -12.07 1.89 -12.94
N PRO A 49 -13.09 1.05 -12.62
CA PRO A 49 -13.93 1.26 -11.45
C PRO A 49 -13.10 1.37 -10.18
N ALA A 50 -13.32 2.43 -9.41
CA ALA A 50 -12.52 2.69 -8.21
C ALA A 50 -12.78 1.64 -7.13
N TRP A 51 -14.02 1.17 -6.99
CA TRP A 51 -14.39 0.10 -6.07
C TRP A 51 -13.60 -1.19 -6.34
N ASP A 52 -13.56 -1.65 -7.59
CA ASP A 52 -12.81 -2.86 -7.96
C ASP A 52 -11.32 -2.74 -7.64
N CYS A 53 -10.76 -1.53 -7.83
CA CYS A 53 -9.38 -1.24 -7.46
C CYS A 53 -9.17 -1.33 -5.94
N MET A 54 -10.10 -0.81 -5.14
CA MET A 54 -10.02 -0.87 -3.67
C MET A 54 -10.08 -2.32 -3.18
N CYS A 55 -11.06 -3.10 -3.63
CA CYS A 55 -11.18 -4.52 -3.29
C CYS A 55 -9.91 -5.30 -3.67
N SER A 56 -9.40 -5.08 -4.88
CA SER A 56 -8.16 -5.72 -5.35
C SER A 56 -6.95 -5.35 -4.48
N CYS A 57 -6.84 -4.09 -4.04
CA CYS A 57 -5.78 -3.67 -3.13
C CYS A 57 -5.87 -4.37 -1.78
N VAL A 58 -7.07 -4.45 -1.20
CA VAL A 58 -7.29 -5.13 0.10
C VAL A 58 -6.89 -6.60 0.02
N HIS A 59 -7.37 -7.33 -0.98
CA HIS A 59 -7.00 -8.73 -1.18
C HIS A 59 -5.48 -8.91 -1.33
N ARG A 60 -4.83 -8.07 -2.16
CA ARG A 60 -3.37 -8.13 -2.35
C ARG A 60 -2.61 -7.86 -1.06
N VAL A 61 -3.02 -6.87 -0.28
CA VAL A 61 -2.35 -6.55 1.00
C VAL A 61 -2.52 -7.71 1.97
N ARG A 62 -3.73 -8.26 2.13
CA ARG A 62 -4.02 -9.40 3.01
C ARG A 62 -3.13 -10.60 2.69
N ASP A 63 -3.15 -11.05 1.45
CA ASP A 63 -2.38 -12.22 1.02
C ASP A 63 -0.88 -11.99 1.18
N THR A 64 -0.41 -10.80 0.82
CA THR A 64 1.02 -10.48 0.85
C THR A 64 1.53 -10.28 2.27
N VAL A 65 0.74 -9.72 3.18
CA VAL A 65 1.11 -9.57 4.61
C VAL A 65 1.35 -10.94 5.25
N GLY A 66 0.47 -11.91 5.02
CA GLY A 66 0.66 -13.30 5.47
C GLY A 66 1.97 -13.87 4.96
N TYR A 67 2.21 -13.77 3.65
CA TYR A 67 3.44 -14.26 3.02
C TYR A 67 4.70 -13.59 3.61
N LEU A 68 4.70 -12.26 3.79
CA LEU A 68 5.85 -11.53 4.34
C LEU A 68 6.14 -11.91 5.80
N ASN A 69 5.11 -12.14 6.59
CA ASN A 69 5.25 -12.56 7.98
C ASN A 69 5.85 -13.96 8.13
N ASP A 70 5.63 -14.85 7.17
CA ASP A 70 6.18 -16.20 7.18
C ASP A 70 7.61 -16.25 6.62
N GLN A 71 8.06 -15.21 5.94
CA GLN A 71 9.35 -15.20 5.27
C GLN A 71 10.50 -14.92 6.24
N VAL A 72 11.45 -15.84 6.29
CA VAL A 72 12.71 -15.71 7.05
C VAL A 72 13.85 -15.37 6.09
N LEU A 73 14.53 -14.26 6.35
CA LEU A 73 15.62 -13.73 5.54
C LEU A 73 16.97 -13.92 6.26
N GLY A 74 18.05 -13.91 5.50
CA GLY A 74 19.40 -13.92 6.06
C GLY A 74 20.28 -15.02 5.50
N ARG A 75 21.50 -15.13 6.05
CA ARG A 75 22.44 -16.14 5.65
C ARG A 75 22.08 -17.51 6.25
N MET A 76 21.39 -18.32 5.47
CA MET A 76 21.14 -19.72 5.79
C MET A 76 22.13 -20.62 5.03
N GLU A 77 22.21 -21.90 5.41
CA GLU A 77 23.13 -22.87 4.79
C GLU A 77 22.94 -22.98 3.26
N HIS A 78 21.70 -22.77 2.81
CA HIS A 78 21.34 -22.71 1.39
C HIS A 78 20.59 -21.40 1.02
N GLY A 79 20.65 -20.38 1.88
CA GLY A 79 19.99 -19.09 1.67
C GLY A 79 20.67 -18.28 0.57
N SER A 80 19.88 -17.80 -0.35
CA SER A 80 20.30 -16.95 -1.45
C SER A 80 19.82 -15.51 -1.22
N ALA A 81 20.51 -14.54 -1.82
CA ALA A 81 20.03 -13.16 -1.87
C ALA A 81 18.71 -13.02 -2.65
N PHE A 82 18.29 -14.05 -3.39
CA PHE A 82 16.97 -14.12 -4.02
C PHE A 82 15.81 -14.03 -3.02
N ASP A 83 16.00 -14.47 -1.77
CA ASP A 83 14.99 -14.31 -0.73
C ASP A 83 14.70 -12.84 -0.45
N PHE A 84 15.75 -12.00 -0.44
CA PHE A 84 15.58 -10.55 -0.32
C PHE A 84 14.91 -9.93 -1.55
N ILE A 85 15.24 -10.40 -2.75
CA ILE A 85 14.62 -9.94 -4.00
C ILE A 85 13.11 -10.22 -3.99
N ASN A 86 12.72 -11.42 -3.59
CA ASN A 86 11.32 -11.80 -3.45
C ASN A 86 10.64 -10.98 -2.36
N PHE A 87 11.30 -10.80 -1.22
CA PHE A 87 10.80 -10.01 -0.11
C PHE A 87 10.52 -8.55 -0.52
N ILE A 88 11.49 -7.86 -1.14
CA ILE A 88 11.33 -6.43 -1.49
C ILE A 88 10.26 -6.23 -2.57
N ASN A 89 10.11 -7.17 -3.50
CA ASN A 89 9.04 -7.14 -4.49
C ASN A 89 7.66 -7.29 -3.83
N ASN A 90 7.48 -8.26 -2.94
CA ASN A 90 6.21 -8.45 -2.24
C ASN A 90 5.92 -7.29 -1.29
N ALA A 91 6.92 -6.79 -0.56
CA ALA A 91 6.75 -5.59 0.25
C ALA A 91 6.27 -4.39 -0.59
N SER A 92 6.81 -4.21 -1.81
CA SER A 92 6.36 -3.11 -2.68
C SER A 92 4.91 -3.28 -3.14
N VAL A 93 4.41 -4.51 -3.31
CA VAL A 93 2.99 -4.75 -3.63
C VAL A 93 2.09 -4.21 -2.51
N VAL A 94 2.46 -4.42 -1.24
CA VAL A 94 1.75 -3.85 -0.10
C VAL A 94 1.78 -2.32 -0.13
N LEU A 95 2.97 -1.73 -0.29
CA LEU A 95 3.13 -0.27 -0.26
C LEU A 95 2.42 0.42 -1.45
N ASP A 96 2.54 -0.12 -2.65
CA ASP A 96 1.88 0.39 -3.85
C ASP A 96 0.34 0.30 -3.73
N SER A 97 -0.18 -0.76 -3.10
CA SER A 97 -1.61 -0.93 -2.84
C SER A 97 -2.12 0.11 -1.83
N ILE A 98 -1.39 0.38 -0.76
CA ILE A 98 -1.72 1.42 0.22
C ILE A 98 -1.72 2.80 -0.42
N ASP A 99 -0.73 3.10 -1.25
CA ASP A 99 -0.68 4.36 -2.01
C ASP A 99 -1.88 4.49 -2.97
N MET A 100 -2.33 3.39 -3.57
CA MET A 100 -3.51 3.39 -4.42
C MET A 100 -4.78 3.65 -3.62
N LEU A 101 -4.97 2.98 -2.48
CA LEU A 101 -6.10 3.22 -1.59
C LEU A 101 -6.17 4.68 -1.14
N ALA A 102 -5.03 5.25 -0.72
CA ALA A 102 -4.96 6.66 -0.34
C ALA A 102 -5.41 7.60 -1.46
N ARG A 103 -4.96 7.36 -2.69
CA ARG A 103 -5.35 8.18 -3.85
C ARG A 103 -6.82 8.04 -4.21
N ILE A 104 -7.40 6.86 -4.13
CA ILE A 104 -8.81 6.61 -4.46
C ILE A 104 -9.71 7.30 -3.42
N ILE A 105 -9.38 7.19 -2.14
CA ILE A 105 -10.13 7.78 -1.03
C ILE A 105 -9.90 9.29 -0.95
N GLY A 106 -8.76 9.78 -1.45
CA GLY A 106 -8.40 11.21 -1.45
C GLY A 106 -7.58 11.62 -0.25
N VAL A 107 -6.80 10.70 0.32
CA VAL A 107 -5.88 10.99 1.44
C VAL A 107 -4.55 11.52 0.89
N ASP A 108 -4.15 12.71 1.35
CA ASP A 108 -2.83 13.27 1.05
C ASP A 108 -1.75 12.60 1.91
N LEU A 109 -0.77 12.00 1.25
CA LEU A 109 0.41 11.36 1.85
C LEU A 109 1.70 12.13 1.56
N SER A 110 1.62 13.39 1.15
CA SER A 110 2.80 14.20 0.77
C SER A 110 3.82 14.34 1.91
N GLN A 111 3.36 14.47 3.16
CA GLN A 111 4.22 14.54 4.33
C GLN A 111 4.92 13.20 4.61
N GLU A 112 4.20 12.10 4.48
CA GLU A 112 4.72 10.74 4.66
C GLU A 112 5.69 10.36 3.53
N ASP A 113 5.43 10.82 2.32
CA ASP A 113 6.30 10.61 1.16
C ASP A 113 7.59 11.45 1.23
N ALA A 114 7.56 12.61 1.91
CA ALA A 114 8.72 13.45 2.15
C ALA A 114 9.61 12.97 3.32
N ARG A 115 9.20 11.95 4.06
CA ARG A 115 9.93 11.44 5.23
C ARG A 115 11.30 10.86 4.84
N SER A 116 12.29 11.05 5.71
CA SER A 116 13.70 10.62 5.54
C SER A 116 14.27 10.10 6.86
N ALA A 117 13.51 9.26 7.59
CA ALA A 117 13.86 8.82 8.96
C ALA A 117 14.30 7.35 9.06
N ALA A 118 13.81 6.47 8.15
CA ALA A 118 14.11 5.05 8.22
C ALA A 118 15.51 4.74 7.67
N PHE A 119 15.81 5.22 6.49
CA PHE A 119 17.10 4.99 5.84
C PHE A 119 18.12 6.10 6.11
N ASN A 120 17.65 7.28 6.46
CA ASN A 120 18.48 8.48 6.66
C ASN A 120 19.42 8.75 5.46
N GLN A 121 18.93 8.43 4.25
CA GLN A 121 19.66 8.60 3.00
C GLN A 121 19.19 9.87 2.29
N THR A 122 20.05 10.85 2.24
CA THR A 122 19.83 12.04 1.42
C THR A 122 20.47 11.80 0.06
N GLY A 123 19.71 11.98 -1.01
CA GLY A 123 20.27 11.96 -2.36
C GLY A 123 21.25 13.13 -2.57
N THR A 124 22.08 13.04 -3.60
CA THR A 124 23.14 14.00 -3.96
C THR A 124 22.63 15.45 -4.10
N ASN A 125 21.34 15.62 -4.39
CA ASN A 125 20.68 16.93 -4.53
C ASN A 125 19.65 17.23 -3.41
N GLY A 126 19.71 16.51 -2.30
CA GLY A 126 18.79 16.67 -1.16
C GLY A 126 17.37 16.12 -1.39
N LYS A 127 17.11 15.47 -2.51
CA LYS A 127 15.79 14.94 -2.86
C LYS A 127 15.56 13.48 -2.38
N GLY A 128 16.45 12.95 -1.55
CA GLY A 128 16.32 11.60 -0.99
C GLY A 128 15.21 11.54 0.05
N THR A 129 14.27 10.61 -0.10
CA THR A 129 13.27 10.26 0.91
C THR A 129 13.28 8.77 1.15
N ASP A 130 12.70 8.30 2.27
CA ASP A 130 12.62 6.88 2.56
C ASP A 130 11.90 6.11 1.44
N LYS A 131 10.82 6.66 0.90
CA LYS A 131 10.08 6.10 -0.22
C LYS A 131 10.96 5.95 -1.46
N LYS A 132 11.64 7.01 -1.86
CA LYS A 132 12.54 6.96 -3.03
C LYS A 132 13.71 6.01 -2.83
N TYR A 133 14.26 5.94 -1.62
CA TYR A 133 15.35 5.01 -1.35
C TYR A 133 14.89 3.55 -1.40
N PHE A 134 13.70 3.25 -0.86
CA PHE A 134 13.11 1.92 -1.00
C PHE A 134 12.86 1.55 -2.46
N GLU A 135 12.31 2.47 -3.26
CA GLU A 135 12.12 2.28 -4.71
C GLU A 135 13.45 2.08 -5.45
N PHE A 136 14.50 2.81 -5.04
CA PHE A 136 15.85 2.62 -5.57
C PHE A 136 16.38 1.20 -5.26
N LEU A 137 16.30 0.75 -4.00
CA LEU A 137 16.71 -0.60 -3.63
C LEU A 137 15.96 -1.67 -4.44
N ARG A 138 14.64 -1.52 -4.56
CA ARG A 138 13.83 -2.43 -5.39
C ARG A 138 14.26 -2.40 -6.85
N SER A 139 14.47 -1.22 -7.42
CA SER A 139 14.90 -1.06 -8.80
C SER A 139 16.24 -1.77 -9.06
N LEU A 140 17.20 -1.53 -8.18
CA LEU A 140 18.54 -2.09 -8.28
C LEU A 140 18.54 -3.61 -8.11
N CYS A 141 17.84 -4.12 -7.09
CA CYS A 141 17.98 -5.53 -6.69
C CYS A 141 17.03 -6.46 -7.46
N ALA A 142 15.86 -5.97 -7.88
CA ALA A 142 14.77 -6.85 -8.31
C ALA A 142 14.21 -6.53 -9.71
N VAL A 143 14.03 -5.25 -10.05
CA VAL A 143 13.32 -4.86 -11.29
C VAL A 143 14.28 -4.73 -12.46
N HIS A 144 15.49 -4.22 -12.21
CA HIS A 144 16.53 -4.01 -13.23
C HIS A 144 17.88 -4.61 -12.77
N PRO A 145 17.91 -5.94 -12.53
CA PRO A 145 19.07 -6.58 -11.90
C PRO A 145 20.29 -6.70 -12.80
N VAL A 146 20.18 -6.30 -14.05
CA VAL A 146 21.30 -6.37 -15.02
C VAL A 146 21.80 -4.98 -15.35
N GLU A 147 20.90 -4.01 -15.58
CA GLU A 147 21.28 -2.65 -15.94
C GLU A 147 20.18 -1.66 -15.52
N THR A 148 20.57 -0.52 -14.95
CA THR A 148 19.64 0.56 -14.63
C THR A 148 20.30 1.93 -14.71
N ASN A 149 19.57 2.92 -15.21
CA ASN A 149 19.89 4.34 -15.12
C ASN A 149 18.91 5.10 -14.22
N ARG A 150 18.02 4.37 -13.53
CA ARG A 150 17.05 4.97 -12.62
C ARG A 150 17.76 5.52 -11.39
N TYR A 151 17.22 6.61 -10.86
CA TYR A 151 17.76 7.30 -9.67
C TYR A 151 19.16 7.90 -9.85
N LYS A 152 19.63 8.01 -11.11
CA LYS A 152 20.75 8.87 -11.45
C LYS A 152 20.51 10.27 -10.86
N ASP A 153 21.56 10.92 -10.41
CA ASP A 153 21.52 12.23 -9.76
C ASP A 153 20.74 12.27 -8.43
N VAL A 154 20.27 11.12 -7.93
CA VAL A 154 19.64 11.02 -6.61
C VAL A 154 20.50 10.17 -5.67
N TYR A 155 20.79 8.92 -6.03
CA TYR A 155 21.53 7.99 -5.18
C TYR A 155 22.86 7.50 -5.79
N HIS A 156 23.09 7.74 -7.06
CA HIS A 156 24.35 7.51 -7.73
C HIS A 156 24.63 8.60 -8.76
N THR A 157 25.92 8.85 -9.04
CA THR A 157 26.39 9.91 -9.96
C THR A 157 26.71 9.38 -11.35
N THR A 158 26.73 8.07 -11.52
CA THR A 158 27.07 7.42 -12.78
C THR A 158 25.86 7.34 -13.71
N ASP A 159 26.13 7.26 -15.02
CA ASP A 159 25.09 7.19 -16.04
C ASP A 159 24.37 5.84 -16.01
N ILE A 160 25.09 4.76 -15.73
CA ILE A 160 24.58 3.40 -15.77
C ILE A 160 25.22 2.59 -14.64
N VAL A 161 24.39 1.85 -13.92
CA VAL A 161 24.78 0.85 -12.95
C VAL A 161 24.45 -0.52 -13.55
N THR A 162 25.42 -1.43 -13.57
CA THR A 162 25.27 -2.75 -14.19
C THR A 162 25.57 -3.89 -13.21
N CYS A 163 24.90 -5.01 -13.44
CA CYS A 163 25.12 -6.28 -12.76
C CYS A 163 25.26 -6.19 -11.24
N PRO A 164 24.30 -5.60 -10.52
CA PRO A 164 24.37 -5.54 -9.07
C PRO A 164 24.37 -6.96 -8.48
N TYR A 165 25.41 -7.26 -7.69
CA TYR A 165 25.55 -8.54 -7.02
C TYR A 165 25.22 -8.42 -5.55
N LEU A 166 24.26 -9.21 -5.09
CA LEU A 166 23.76 -9.21 -3.71
C LEU A 166 24.38 -10.32 -2.88
N THR A 167 24.86 -9.99 -1.69
CA THR A 167 25.44 -10.95 -0.75
C THR A 167 25.02 -10.68 0.68
N TRP A 168 24.53 -11.70 1.37
CA TRP A 168 24.34 -11.64 2.81
C TRP A 168 25.69 -11.61 3.51
N VAL A 169 25.93 -10.55 4.28
CA VAL A 169 27.17 -10.36 5.06
C VAL A 169 26.94 -10.52 6.55
N SER A 170 25.70 -10.51 7.01
CA SER A 170 25.34 -10.74 8.42
C SER A 170 25.91 -12.07 8.93
N GLY A 171 26.48 -12.07 10.14
CA GLY A 171 27.17 -13.22 10.71
C GLY A 171 28.57 -13.50 10.14
N SER A 172 29.06 -12.69 9.19
CA SER A 172 30.40 -12.80 8.63
C SER A 172 31.36 -11.72 9.18
N PRO A 173 32.70 -11.84 8.99
CA PRO A 173 33.61 -10.75 9.29
C PRO A 173 33.33 -9.46 8.54
N LEU A 174 32.73 -9.55 7.36
CA LEU A 174 32.39 -8.42 6.49
C LEU A 174 31.26 -7.56 7.05
N GLU A 175 30.38 -8.13 7.90
CA GLU A 175 29.32 -7.37 8.58
C GLU A 175 29.89 -6.17 9.35
N ARG A 176 31.04 -6.37 10.04
CA ARG A 176 31.67 -5.27 10.78
C ARG A 176 32.35 -4.25 9.89
N ALA A 177 32.92 -4.72 8.77
CA ALA A 177 33.63 -3.86 7.84
C ALA A 177 32.66 -2.93 7.09
N TRP A 178 31.49 -3.44 6.70
CA TRP A 178 30.51 -2.70 5.92
C TRP A 178 29.33 -2.15 6.74
N ASN A 179 29.19 -2.56 7.98
CA ASN A 179 28.09 -2.15 8.88
C ASN A 179 26.70 -2.34 8.23
N CYS A 180 26.49 -3.46 7.57
CA CYS A 180 25.23 -3.83 6.91
C CYS A 180 24.92 -5.31 7.07
N ASP A 181 23.68 -5.69 6.74
CA ASP A 181 23.22 -7.07 6.79
C ASP A 181 23.29 -7.72 5.40
N LEU A 182 22.97 -6.96 4.37
CA LEU A 182 23.05 -7.34 2.97
C LEU A 182 23.84 -6.27 2.21
N HIS A 183 24.76 -6.71 1.38
CA HIS A 183 25.63 -5.87 0.58
C HIS A 183 25.31 -6.06 -0.91
N ALA A 184 25.09 -4.96 -1.61
CA ALA A 184 24.99 -4.93 -3.05
C ALA A 184 26.24 -4.25 -3.63
N HIS A 185 26.93 -4.92 -4.53
CA HIS A 185 27.99 -4.33 -5.31
C HIS A 185 27.55 -4.19 -6.76
N ALA A 186 27.64 -2.99 -7.29
CA ALA A 186 27.21 -2.67 -8.63
C ALA A 186 28.38 -2.08 -9.45
N PHE A 187 28.52 -2.52 -10.69
CA PHE A 187 29.52 -1.96 -11.59
C PHE A 187 29.01 -0.66 -12.22
N VAL A 188 29.89 0.31 -12.36
CA VAL A 188 29.59 1.63 -12.90
C VAL A 188 30.49 1.94 -14.09
N ASN A 189 30.03 2.80 -14.99
CA ASN A 189 30.75 3.11 -16.23
C ASN A 189 31.81 4.23 -16.07
N GLU A 190 32.23 4.52 -14.85
CA GLU A 190 33.30 5.49 -14.61
C GLU A 190 34.69 4.87 -14.80
N ALA A 191 35.55 5.54 -15.53
CA ALA A 191 36.94 5.14 -15.69
C ALA A 191 37.66 5.12 -14.34
N ASN A 192 38.27 3.98 -14.00
CA ASN A 192 38.95 3.72 -12.73
C ASN A 192 38.05 3.56 -11.48
N SER A 193 36.75 3.36 -11.66
CA SER A 193 35.86 2.99 -10.55
C SER A 193 35.80 1.45 -10.40
N TRP A 194 35.88 0.99 -9.13
CA TRP A 194 35.68 -0.42 -8.79
C TRP A 194 34.19 -0.79 -8.66
N GLY A 195 33.30 0.19 -8.88
CA GLY A 195 31.87 0.05 -8.68
C GLY A 195 31.36 0.83 -7.46
N GLU A 196 30.08 0.70 -7.20
CA GLU A 196 29.39 1.29 -6.06
C GLU A 196 28.96 0.21 -5.08
N ASP A 197 29.18 0.47 -3.79
CA ASP A 197 28.78 -0.40 -2.69
C ASP A 197 27.53 0.17 -2.00
N ILE A 198 26.46 -0.61 -2.00
CA ILE A 198 25.20 -0.26 -1.35
C ILE A 198 25.02 -1.15 -0.12
N CYS A 199 25.06 -0.54 1.05
CA CYS A 199 24.92 -1.20 2.34
C CYS A 199 23.46 -1.20 2.79
N ILE A 200 22.85 -2.38 2.89
CA ILE A 200 21.43 -2.55 3.22
C ILE A 200 21.31 -3.10 4.64
N ARG A 201 20.55 -2.42 5.48
CA ARG A 201 20.24 -2.83 6.85
C ARG A 201 18.78 -3.26 6.95
N MET A 202 18.54 -4.46 7.40
CA MET A 202 17.20 -5.04 7.46
C MET A 202 16.29 -4.34 8.46
N ASP A 203 16.84 -3.82 9.56
CA ASP A 203 16.08 -3.02 10.53
C ASP A 203 15.50 -1.74 9.90
N GLN A 204 16.24 -1.09 9.01
CA GLN A 204 15.79 0.10 8.29
C GLN A 204 14.72 -0.25 7.26
N VAL A 205 14.92 -1.30 6.49
CA VAL A 205 13.93 -1.79 5.50
C VAL A 205 12.62 -2.13 6.21
N PHE A 206 12.68 -2.90 7.30
CA PHE A 206 11.49 -3.26 8.08
C PHE A 206 10.81 -2.05 8.72
N SER A 207 11.59 -1.09 9.24
CA SER A 207 11.04 0.14 9.80
C SER A 207 10.26 0.94 8.77
N HIS A 208 10.78 1.06 7.55
CA HIS A 208 10.09 1.74 6.45
C HIS A 208 8.78 1.01 6.09
N ILE A 209 8.84 -0.31 5.87
CA ILE A 209 7.66 -1.10 5.48
C ILE A 209 6.58 -1.01 6.56
N LYS A 210 6.92 -1.21 7.84
CA LYS A 210 5.99 -1.10 8.97
C LYS A 210 5.35 0.28 9.05
N TYR A 211 6.13 1.34 8.88
CA TYR A 211 5.61 2.70 8.86
C TYR A 211 4.62 2.91 7.72
N ARG A 212 4.97 2.52 6.50
CA ARG A 212 4.06 2.65 5.35
C ARG A 212 2.79 1.81 5.51
N TYR A 213 2.92 0.60 6.04
CA TYR A 213 1.79 -0.28 6.33
C TYR A 213 0.83 0.34 7.36
N SER A 214 1.36 0.99 8.41
CA SER A 214 0.53 1.65 9.43
C SER A 214 -0.30 2.83 8.88
N LEU A 215 -0.03 3.32 7.67
CA LEU A 215 -0.85 4.36 7.02
C LEU A 215 -2.28 3.89 6.70
N LEU A 216 -2.54 2.58 6.73
CA LEU A 216 -3.90 2.05 6.65
C LEU A 216 -4.81 2.64 7.72
N ASN A 217 -4.30 2.92 8.94
CA ASN A 217 -5.05 3.62 9.99
C ASN A 217 -5.51 5.02 9.53
N LYS A 218 -4.60 5.80 8.95
CA LYS A 218 -4.93 7.14 8.45
C LYS A 218 -5.96 7.08 7.33
N ILE A 219 -5.84 6.09 6.46
CA ILE A 219 -6.73 5.90 5.31
C ILE A 219 -8.10 5.40 5.79
N GLY A 220 -8.14 4.46 6.75
CA GLY A 220 -9.36 3.97 7.39
C GLY A 220 -10.15 5.09 8.07
N CYS A 221 -9.49 5.90 8.91
CA CYS A 221 -10.12 7.06 9.52
C CYS A 221 -10.65 8.10 8.51
N ALA A 222 -10.03 8.22 7.33
CA ALA A 222 -10.54 9.09 6.29
C ALA A 222 -11.78 8.49 5.61
N LEU A 223 -11.80 7.18 5.43
CA LEU A 223 -12.95 6.45 4.90
C LEU A 223 -14.16 6.55 5.85
N GLU A 224 -13.95 6.35 7.14
CA GLU A 224 -15.01 6.49 8.16
C GLU A 224 -15.62 7.90 8.15
N ARG A 225 -14.78 8.93 8.15
CA ARG A 225 -15.26 10.32 8.04
C ARG A 225 -16.02 10.58 6.74
N PHE A 226 -15.60 9.97 5.64
CA PHE A 226 -16.34 10.06 4.39
C PHE A 226 -17.73 9.43 4.52
N GLN A 227 -17.84 8.25 5.14
CA GLN A 227 -19.11 7.56 5.39
C GLN A 227 -20.03 8.38 6.29
N GLU A 228 -19.52 8.88 7.42
CA GLU A 228 -20.28 9.74 8.34
C GLU A 228 -20.82 10.99 7.64
N ALA A 229 -19.96 11.68 6.87
CA ALA A 229 -20.38 12.87 6.13
C ALA A 229 -21.49 12.56 5.11
N LYS A 230 -21.41 11.41 4.44
CA LYS A 230 -22.45 10.98 3.50
C LYS A 230 -23.75 10.58 4.18
N ILE A 231 -23.68 9.90 5.31
CA ILE A 231 -24.86 9.57 6.12
C ILE A 231 -25.56 10.86 6.60
N ASP A 232 -24.79 11.83 7.06
CA ASP A 232 -25.35 13.12 7.50
C ASP A 232 -25.94 13.91 6.32
N GLU A 233 -25.31 13.89 5.15
CA GLU A 233 -25.88 14.47 3.93
C GLU A 233 -27.25 13.84 3.63
N PHE A 234 -27.37 12.51 3.69
CA PHE A 234 -28.65 11.83 3.44
C PHE A 234 -29.70 12.10 4.52
N ARG A 235 -29.31 12.20 5.79
CA ARG A 235 -30.22 12.58 6.89
C ARG A 235 -30.80 13.99 6.71
N ASN A 236 -30.00 14.91 6.17
CA ASN A 236 -30.41 16.29 5.97
C ASN A 236 -31.10 16.55 4.62
N THR A 237 -31.04 15.56 3.70
CA THR A 237 -31.72 15.64 2.41
C THR A 237 -33.05 14.91 2.50
N LEU A 238 -34.10 15.62 2.85
CA LEU A 238 -35.46 15.06 2.95
C LEU A 238 -35.97 14.66 1.56
N VAL A 239 -36.62 13.51 1.49
CA VAL A 239 -37.47 13.18 0.34
C VAL A 239 -38.69 14.05 0.43
N PRO A 240 -39.09 14.79 -0.62
CA PRO A 240 -40.27 15.64 -0.58
C PRO A 240 -41.51 14.83 -0.19
N ASP A 241 -42.36 15.42 0.64
CA ASP A 241 -43.66 14.85 0.99
C ASP A 241 -44.52 14.52 -0.26
N ARG A 242 -45.53 13.70 -0.08
CA ARG A 242 -46.46 13.34 -1.13
C ARG A 242 -47.08 14.61 -1.73
N GLY A 243 -46.95 14.75 -3.06
CA GLY A 243 -47.51 15.86 -3.80
C GLY A 243 -49.06 15.87 -3.80
N GLU A 244 -49.64 17.05 -3.96
CA GLU A 244 -51.08 17.18 -4.09
C GLU A 244 -51.57 16.49 -5.37
N GLY A 245 -52.42 15.43 -5.26
CA GLY A 245 -52.86 14.60 -6.37
C GLY A 245 -51.94 13.46 -6.76
N GLU A 246 -50.81 13.30 -6.12
CA GLU A 246 -49.94 12.14 -6.29
C GLU A 246 -50.56 10.87 -5.68
N SER A 247 -50.62 9.76 -6.40
CA SER A 247 -51.10 8.49 -5.86
C SER A 247 -50.12 7.94 -4.80
N GLU A 248 -50.63 7.12 -3.87
CA GLU A 248 -49.78 6.46 -2.87
C GLU A 248 -48.73 5.58 -3.50
N LEU A 249 -49.09 4.86 -4.55
CA LEU A 249 -48.19 4.00 -5.27
C LEU A 249 -47.02 4.79 -5.90
N SER A 250 -47.35 5.92 -6.54
CA SER A 250 -46.33 6.78 -7.15
C SER A 250 -45.38 7.40 -6.12
N TYR A 251 -45.95 7.79 -4.95
CA TYR A 251 -45.11 8.27 -3.85
C TYR A 251 -44.18 7.21 -3.31
N VAL A 252 -44.67 5.98 -3.11
CA VAL A 252 -43.80 4.83 -2.67
C VAL A 252 -42.74 4.47 -3.70
N GLU A 253 -43.05 4.49 -4.99
CA GLU A 253 -42.07 4.30 -6.05
C GLU A 253 -40.95 5.36 -5.96
N ARG A 254 -41.29 6.62 -5.77
CA ARG A 254 -40.34 7.71 -5.57
C ARG A 254 -39.49 7.56 -4.29
N LEU A 255 -40.07 7.08 -3.20
CA LEU A 255 -39.34 6.74 -1.98
C LEU A 255 -38.34 5.61 -2.22
N LYS A 256 -38.76 4.55 -2.93
CA LYS A 256 -37.88 3.43 -3.31
C LYS A 256 -36.73 3.87 -4.23
N GLU A 257 -37.00 4.75 -5.19
CA GLU A 257 -35.97 5.32 -6.03
C GLU A 257 -34.94 6.12 -5.22
N ALA A 258 -35.42 6.99 -4.32
CA ALA A 258 -34.54 7.77 -3.45
C ALA A 258 -33.72 6.90 -2.50
N GLU A 259 -34.31 5.83 -2.01
CA GLU A 259 -33.62 4.84 -1.19
C GLU A 259 -32.55 4.09 -2.01
N ALA A 260 -32.90 3.58 -3.17
CA ALA A 260 -31.99 2.90 -4.06
C ALA A 260 -30.82 3.80 -4.51
N GLU A 261 -31.07 5.08 -4.72
CA GLU A 261 -30.04 6.06 -5.04
C GLU A 261 -29.03 6.25 -3.88
N ARG A 262 -29.51 6.23 -2.64
CA ARG A 262 -28.70 6.48 -1.43
C ARG A 262 -27.95 5.25 -0.94
N PHE A 263 -28.63 4.10 -0.93
CA PHE A 263 -28.17 2.89 -0.26
C PHE A 263 -27.98 1.68 -1.20
N GLY A 264 -28.27 1.81 -2.49
CA GLY A 264 -28.32 0.71 -3.44
C GLY A 264 -29.73 0.13 -3.62
N SER A 265 -29.92 -0.71 -4.61
CA SER A 265 -31.23 -1.33 -4.87
C SER A 265 -31.49 -2.48 -3.89
N ASN A 266 -32.69 -2.57 -3.33
CA ASN A 266 -33.24 -3.66 -2.51
C ASN A 266 -32.89 -3.63 -1.03
N ASN A 267 -33.08 -2.54 -0.35
CA ASN A 267 -32.88 -2.49 1.12
C ASN A 267 -33.90 -3.26 1.95
N GLY A 268 -34.68 -4.16 1.35
CA GLY A 268 -35.57 -5.06 2.08
C GLY A 268 -36.67 -4.35 2.90
N PHE A 269 -36.83 -3.04 2.77
CA PHE A 269 -37.95 -2.35 3.41
C PHE A 269 -39.25 -2.78 2.73
N VAL A 270 -40.02 -3.58 3.43
CA VAL A 270 -41.39 -3.88 3.06
C VAL A 270 -42.24 -2.71 3.53
N TYR A 271 -42.71 -1.91 2.60
CA TYR A 271 -43.72 -0.92 2.91
C TYR A 271 -45.04 -1.66 3.04
N ASP A 272 -45.48 -1.96 4.25
CA ASP A 272 -46.81 -2.47 4.50
C ASP A 272 -47.82 -1.34 4.32
N PHE A 273 -48.66 -1.49 3.30
CA PHE A 273 -49.84 -0.65 3.13
C PHE A 273 -50.95 -1.22 4.01
N ALA A 274 -51.34 -0.50 5.06
CA ALA A 274 -52.54 -0.77 5.84
C ALA A 274 -53.76 -0.20 5.14
#